data_beba10138bd9e8aa07681275b1e9d8d3
#
_entry.id   beba10138bd9e8aa07681275b1e9d8d3
#
_cell.length_a   1.000
_cell.length_b   1.000
_cell.length_c   1.000
_cell.angle_alpha   90.00
_cell.angle_beta   90.00
_cell.angle_gamma   90.00
#
_symmetry.space_group_name_H-M   'P 1'
#
loop_
_entity.id
_entity.type
_entity.pdbx_description
1 polymer ?
#
loop_
_entity_poly.entity_id
_entity_poly.type
_entity_poly.pdbx_seq_one_letter_code
_entity_poly.pdbx_strand_id
1 'polypeptide(L)'
;MAITRKTQRKFRSVCFYVLCWICVALGIASLQMFRDIGHLDLEPLLKMFQFALFMGLSHGIYDVIVLKDERDCRPVWKAFLVRNLYFIAAIYASIVLCTLLFRASATEGIVNEISLTAICDNLKSHQVQEQAILFFLSAYLITFVRSVHKKFGPRVFWNVLLGKSQEPMEEDRIFMFIDLRHSTSMAEELGHTVYSSLLRDYYRLLSNCCEENHGEIYQIAGDGAFLAWKMSSCRKKARPVSCFEDFSEGLKLMGPKFQKKYGVIPSFKAGVHCGKVVATEVGNFGSEMAYHGDVLNTTSRIQGLCTKLGQEFLISEDFYQEMPLPIPHGYIAKRKDISN
;
A
#
# COMPACT_ATOMS: atom_id res chain seq x y z
N MET A 1 -23.60 -9.91 2.26
CA MET A 1 -22.71 -9.09 3.10
C MET A 1 -21.50 -8.70 2.28
N ALA A 2 -21.44 -7.49 1.75
CA ALA A 2 -20.33 -7.07 0.88
C ALA A 2 -19.09 -6.88 1.75
N ILE A 3 -18.03 -7.65 1.48
CA ILE A 3 -16.73 -7.50 2.15
C ILE A 3 -16.22 -6.11 1.80
N THR A 4 -16.04 -5.24 2.80
CA THR A 4 -15.52 -3.88 2.60
C THR A 4 -14.17 -3.94 1.89
N ARG A 5 -13.90 -3.04 0.92
CA ARG A 5 -12.64 -2.96 0.14
C ARG A 5 -11.39 -3.00 1.04
N LYS A 6 -11.46 -2.38 2.21
CA LYS A 6 -10.43 -2.42 3.25
C LYS A 6 -10.12 -3.83 3.76
N THR A 7 -11.15 -4.66 3.89
CA THR A 7 -11.00 -6.08 4.29
C THR A 7 -10.38 -6.90 3.16
N GLN A 8 -10.76 -6.66 1.90
CA GLN A 8 -10.15 -7.33 0.75
C GLN A 8 -8.65 -7.02 0.63
N ARG A 9 -8.25 -5.76 0.88
CA ARG A 9 -6.84 -5.36 0.85
C ARG A 9 -6.03 -6.05 1.96
N LYS A 10 -6.57 -6.11 3.17
CA LYS A 10 -5.96 -6.85 4.28
C LYS A 10 -5.78 -8.32 3.93
N PHE A 11 -6.81 -8.94 3.39
CA PHE A 11 -6.79 -10.33 2.95
C PHE A 11 -5.73 -10.57 1.87
N ARG A 12 -5.66 -9.71 0.83
CA ARG A 12 -4.62 -9.78 -0.20
C ARG A 12 -3.20 -9.66 0.36
N SER A 13 -2.99 -8.80 1.37
CA SER A 13 -1.69 -8.72 2.06
C SER A 13 -1.33 -10.02 2.75
N VAL A 14 -2.26 -10.63 3.48
CA VAL A 14 -2.01 -11.92 4.16
C VAL A 14 -1.72 -13.01 3.13
N CYS A 15 -2.52 -13.12 2.06
CA CYS A 15 -2.29 -14.09 0.98
C CYS A 15 -0.89 -13.94 0.34
N PHE A 16 -0.44 -12.71 0.15
CA PHE A 16 0.91 -12.46 -0.38
C PHE A 16 1.99 -13.07 0.51
N TYR A 17 1.92 -12.85 1.83
CA TYR A 17 2.92 -13.42 2.75
C TYR A 17 2.85 -14.94 2.80
N VAL A 18 1.65 -15.52 2.79
CA VAL A 18 1.48 -16.99 2.74
C VAL A 18 2.13 -17.56 1.48
N LEU A 19 1.89 -16.96 0.32
CA LEU A 19 2.51 -17.38 -0.93
C LEU A 19 4.04 -17.25 -0.90
N CYS A 20 4.58 -16.16 -0.39
CA CYS A 20 6.02 -15.99 -0.25
C CYS A 20 6.64 -17.09 0.65
N TRP A 21 6.01 -17.40 1.77
CA TRP A 21 6.49 -18.43 2.67
C TRP A 21 6.39 -19.83 2.09
N ILE A 22 5.35 -20.14 1.30
CA ILE A 22 5.25 -21.38 0.53
C ILE A 22 6.41 -21.49 -0.48
N CYS A 23 6.72 -20.41 -1.20
CA CYS A 23 7.87 -20.39 -2.13
C CYS A 23 9.20 -20.63 -1.40
N VAL A 24 9.39 -20.03 -0.22
CA VAL A 24 10.58 -20.28 0.62
C VAL A 24 10.65 -21.75 1.06
N ALA A 25 9.54 -22.31 1.53
CA ALA A 25 9.49 -23.71 1.93
C ALA A 25 9.82 -24.67 0.76
N LEU A 26 9.25 -24.43 -0.41
CA LEU A 26 9.54 -25.20 -1.62
C LEU A 26 11.02 -25.07 -2.04
N GLY A 27 11.59 -23.88 -1.93
CA GLY A 27 13.02 -23.64 -2.20
C GLY A 27 13.93 -24.42 -1.25
N ILE A 28 13.63 -24.40 0.06
CA ILE A 28 14.41 -25.15 1.05
C ILE A 28 14.22 -26.67 0.85
N ALA A 29 12.99 -27.11 0.58
CA ALA A 29 12.71 -28.52 0.30
C ALA A 29 13.47 -29.02 -0.93
N SER A 30 13.54 -28.24 -2.01
CA SER A 30 14.30 -28.59 -3.21
C SER A 30 15.80 -28.66 -2.94
N LEU A 31 16.36 -27.78 -2.10
CA LEU A 31 17.76 -27.83 -1.70
C LEU A 31 18.06 -29.06 -0.84
N GLN A 32 17.17 -29.45 0.06
CA GLN A 32 17.32 -30.67 0.87
C GLN A 32 17.25 -31.92 0.00
N MET A 33 16.31 -31.97 -0.95
CA MET A 33 16.19 -33.06 -1.91
C MET A 33 17.46 -33.23 -2.78
N PHE A 34 18.14 -32.15 -3.11
CA PHE A 34 19.40 -32.16 -3.85
C PHE A 34 20.56 -32.69 -2.99
N ARG A 35 20.48 -32.48 -1.67
CA ARG A 35 21.51 -32.94 -0.71
C ARG A 35 21.37 -34.40 -0.34
N ASP A 36 20.13 -34.87 -0.21
CA ASP A 36 19.80 -36.25 0.19
C ASP A 36 19.35 -37.06 -1.05
N ILE A 37 20.31 -37.40 -1.93
CA ILE A 37 20.10 -38.10 -3.21
C ILE A 37 19.19 -39.32 -3.03
N GLY A 38 17.89 -39.20 -3.29
CA GLY A 38 17.05 -40.32 -3.65
C GLY A 38 15.81 -40.65 -2.82
N HIS A 39 15.56 -40.09 -1.66
CA HIS A 39 14.35 -40.41 -0.89
C HIS A 39 13.48 -39.16 -0.65
N LEU A 40 12.30 -39.15 -1.27
CA LEU A 40 11.25 -38.14 -1.03
C LEU A 40 10.45 -38.61 0.20
N ASP A 41 10.90 -38.24 1.39
CA ASP A 41 10.10 -38.46 2.59
C ASP A 41 9.00 -37.40 2.65
N LEU A 42 7.75 -37.82 2.65
CA LEU A 42 6.57 -36.97 2.67
C LEU A 42 6.48 -36.19 3.99
N GLU A 43 7.02 -36.73 5.05
CA GLU A 43 6.99 -36.15 6.39
C GLU A 43 7.71 -34.80 6.53
N PRO A 44 8.95 -34.63 6.08
CA PRO A 44 9.62 -33.33 6.11
C PRO A 44 8.90 -32.27 5.27
N LEU A 45 8.35 -32.65 4.11
CA LEU A 45 7.61 -31.77 3.24
C LEU A 45 6.33 -31.26 3.91
N LEU A 46 5.59 -32.10 4.59
CA LEU A 46 4.39 -31.73 5.35
C LEU A 46 4.74 -30.76 6.48
N LYS A 47 5.80 -31.02 7.23
CA LYS A 47 6.29 -30.13 8.30
C LYS A 47 6.65 -28.75 7.75
N MET A 48 7.37 -28.70 6.63
CA MET A 48 7.75 -27.44 5.99
C MET A 48 6.54 -26.67 5.47
N PHE A 49 5.56 -27.36 4.90
CA PHE A 49 4.33 -26.73 4.44
C PHE A 49 3.50 -26.13 5.60
N GLN A 50 3.35 -26.89 6.69
CA GLN A 50 2.70 -26.41 7.91
C GLN A 50 3.42 -25.17 8.47
N PHE A 51 4.75 -25.23 8.57
CA PHE A 51 5.56 -24.10 9.02
C PHE A 51 5.36 -22.87 8.12
N ALA A 52 5.39 -23.04 6.80
CA ALA A 52 5.19 -21.94 5.85
C ALA A 52 3.81 -21.30 6.00
N LEU A 53 2.77 -22.10 6.23
CA LEU A 53 1.42 -21.60 6.47
C LEU A 53 1.34 -20.76 7.75
N PHE A 54 1.87 -21.27 8.87
CA PHE A 54 1.88 -20.55 10.15
C PHE A 54 2.70 -19.24 10.07
N MET A 55 3.88 -19.31 9.49
CA MET A 55 4.72 -18.11 9.30
C MET A 55 4.08 -17.10 8.36
N GLY A 56 3.49 -17.56 7.26
CA GLY A 56 2.80 -16.68 6.31
C GLY A 56 1.60 -15.96 6.94
N LEU A 57 0.78 -16.67 7.69
CA LEU A 57 -0.34 -16.09 8.43
C LEU A 57 0.15 -15.11 9.51
N SER A 58 1.11 -15.52 10.33
CA SER A 58 1.70 -14.70 11.38
C SER A 58 2.30 -13.41 10.81
N HIS A 59 3.11 -13.51 9.77
CA HIS A 59 3.75 -12.37 9.10
C HIS A 59 2.70 -11.43 8.48
N GLY A 60 1.68 -11.99 7.81
CA GLY A 60 0.60 -11.21 7.21
C GLY A 60 -0.26 -10.48 8.25
N ILE A 61 -0.55 -11.12 9.38
CA ILE A 61 -1.27 -10.52 10.50
C ILE A 61 -0.46 -9.38 11.10
N TYR A 62 0.86 -9.58 11.29
CA TYR A 62 1.76 -8.52 11.75
C TYR A 62 1.75 -7.30 10.83
N ASP A 63 1.89 -7.49 9.50
CA ASP A 63 1.85 -6.39 8.51
C ASP A 63 0.51 -5.62 8.57
N VAL A 64 -0.59 -6.32 8.78
CA VAL A 64 -1.93 -5.72 8.81
C VAL A 64 -2.22 -4.99 10.13
N ILE A 65 -1.74 -5.49 11.26
CA ILE A 65 -2.06 -4.96 12.60
C ILE A 65 -1.00 -3.94 13.04
N VAL A 66 0.28 -4.31 13.01
CA VAL A 66 1.36 -3.51 13.62
C VAL A 66 1.82 -2.39 12.69
N LEU A 67 2.00 -2.66 11.39
CA LEU A 67 2.41 -1.62 10.44
C LEU A 67 1.34 -0.56 10.17
N LYS A 68 0.09 -0.81 10.54
CA LYS A 68 -0.96 0.20 10.50
C LYS A 68 -0.74 1.30 11.55
N ASP A 69 -0.12 0.95 12.68
CA ASP A 69 0.18 1.89 13.78
C ASP A 69 1.56 2.57 13.66
N GLU A 70 2.45 2.13 12.76
CA GLU A 70 3.74 2.80 12.49
C GLU A 70 3.59 4.21 11.90
N ARG A 71 2.37 4.65 11.63
CA ARG A 71 2.03 6.05 11.29
C ARG A 71 2.13 7.02 12.46
N ASP A 72 2.27 6.52 13.68
CA ASP A 72 2.61 7.31 14.85
C ASP A 72 4.12 7.27 15.05
N CYS A 73 4.72 8.47 15.16
CA CYS A 73 6.13 8.85 15.32
C CYS A 73 6.96 7.98 16.29
N ARG A 74 6.99 6.65 16.11
CA ARG A 74 7.88 5.79 16.87
C ARG A 74 9.28 5.89 16.30
N PRO A 75 10.33 6.02 17.14
CA PRO A 75 11.70 5.98 16.65
C PRO A 75 11.94 4.68 15.87
N VAL A 76 12.58 4.79 14.70
CA VAL A 76 12.82 3.67 13.77
C VAL A 76 13.44 2.45 14.44
N TRP A 77 14.36 2.67 15.41
CA TRP A 77 15.00 1.59 16.15
C TRP A 77 14.04 0.79 17.04
N LYS A 78 13.01 1.43 17.64
CA LYS A 78 11.98 0.72 18.44
C LYS A 78 11.12 -0.16 17.56
N ALA A 79 10.70 0.35 16.41
CA ALA A 79 9.94 -0.44 15.41
C ALA A 79 10.77 -1.65 14.92
N PHE A 80 12.07 -1.43 14.70
CA PHE A 80 13.02 -2.47 14.33
C PHE A 80 13.17 -3.55 15.42
N LEU A 81 13.35 -3.17 16.68
CA LEU A 81 13.44 -4.12 17.79
C LEU A 81 12.16 -4.95 17.97
N VAL A 82 11.00 -4.30 17.99
CA VAL A 82 9.71 -5.01 18.15
C VAL A 82 9.51 -6.02 17.02
N ARG A 83 9.83 -5.64 15.78
CA ARG A 83 9.73 -6.53 14.63
C ARG A 83 10.66 -7.74 14.75
N ASN A 84 11.91 -7.52 15.18
CA ASN A 84 12.87 -8.62 15.33
C ASN A 84 12.45 -9.59 16.43
N LEU A 85 12.03 -9.10 17.58
CA LEU A 85 11.53 -9.93 18.67
C LEU A 85 10.29 -10.71 18.24
N TYR A 86 9.39 -10.08 17.50
CA TYR A 86 8.21 -10.75 16.95
C TYR A 86 8.59 -11.90 16.01
N PHE A 87 9.51 -11.70 15.05
CA PHE A 87 9.90 -12.75 14.11
C PHE A 87 10.62 -13.90 14.81
N ILE A 88 11.49 -13.62 15.76
CA ILE A 88 12.13 -14.66 16.56
C ILE A 88 11.08 -15.49 17.31
N ALA A 89 10.17 -14.82 18.01
CA ALA A 89 9.10 -15.50 18.75
C ALA A 89 8.20 -16.32 17.83
N ALA A 90 7.80 -15.76 16.66
CA ALA A 90 6.95 -16.44 15.69
C ALA A 90 7.62 -17.67 15.08
N ILE A 91 8.93 -17.61 14.77
CA ILE A 91 9.70 -18.74 14.25
C ILE A 91 9.73 -19.88 15.26
N TYR A 92 10.14 -19.62 16.50
CA TYR A 92 10.18 -20.64 17.53
C TYR A 92 8.80 -21.19 17.88
N ALA A 93 7.77 -20.33 17.97
CA ALA A 93 6.39 -20.77 18.18
C ALA A 93 5.90 -21.68 17.05
N SER A 94 6.23 -21.34 15.79
CA SER A 94 5.85 -22.16 14.63
C SER A 94 6.58 -23.52 14.64
N ILE A 95 7.85 -23.57 15.02
CA ILE A 95 8.62 -24.82 15.15
C ILE A 95 8.00 -25.71 16.24
N VAL A 96 7.71 -25.14 17.41
CA VAL A 96 7.07 -25.88 18.51
C VAL A 96 5.70 -26.41 18.07
N LEU A 97 4.87 -25.57 17.47
CA LEU A 97 3.53 -25.95 17.03
C LEU A 97 3.59 -27.08 15.97
N CYS A 98 4.47 -26.98 14.98
CA CYS A 98 4.66 -28.02 13.98
C CYS A 98 5.13 -29.35 14.60
N THR A 99 6.05 -29.28 15.58
CA THR A 99 6.52 -30.47 16.31
C THR A 99 5.39 -31.14 17.10
N LEU A 100 4.54 -30.34 17.77
CA LEU A 100 3.39 -30.84 18.54
C LEU A 100 2.35 -31.48 17.61
N LEU A 101 1.97 -30.81 16.53
CA LEU A 101 0.99 -31.33 15.57
C LEU A 101 1.46 -32.63 14.91
N PHE A 102 2.72 -32.70 14.57
CA PHE A 102 3.27 -33.92 13.96
C PHE A 102 3.28 -35.10 14.95
N ARG A 103 3.70 -34.89 16.19
CA ARG A 103 3.66 -35.93 17.23
C ARG A 103 2.22 -36.36 17.54
N ALA A 104 1.27 -35.44 17.60
CA ALA A 104 -0.13 -35.74 17.80
C ALA A 104 -0.73 -36.61 16.67
N SER A 105 -0.24 -36.45 15.43
CA SER A 105 -0.69 -37.26 14.29
C SER A 105 -0.02 -38.63 14.20
N ALA A 106 1.18 -38.79 14.76
CA ALA A 106 1.96 -40.03 14.69
C ALA A 106 1.64 -41.03 15.82
N THR A 107 1.02 -40.59 16.91
CA THR A 107 0.62 -41.44 18.04
C THR A 107 -0.88 -41.56 18.11
N GLU A 108 -1.45 -42.74 17.92
CA GLU A 108 -2.87 -43.05 18.16
C GLU A 108 -3.31 -42.90 19.63
N GLY A 109 -2.48 -42.35 20.47
CA GLY A 109 -2.71 -42.15 21.90
C GLY A 109 -1.97 -40.94 22.46
N ILE A 110 -2.54 -39.88 22.32
CA ILE A 110 -2.68 -38.65 23.11
C ILE A 110 -1.77 -38.46 24.34
N VAL A 111 -1.01 -37.36 24.29
CA VAL A 111 -0.71 -36.40 25.41
C VAL A 111 0.18 -36.86 26.57
N ASN A 112 0.37 -38.12 26.85
CA ASN A 112 1.04 -38.54 28.10
C ASN A 112 2.57 -38.50 28.09
N GLU A 113 3.24 -38.27 26.95
CA GLU A 113 4.71 -38.22 26.88
C GLU A 113 5.29 -37.09 26.04
N ILE A 114 4.59 -35.95 25.92
CA ILE A 114 5.25 -34.73 25.40
C ILE A 114 6.11 -34.18 26.53
N SER A 115 7.28 -34.79 26.76
CA SER A 115 8.25 -34.25 27.71
C SER A 115 8.72 -32.87 27.24
N LEU A 116 8.56 -31.86 28.08
CA LEU A 116 9.12 -30.53 27.90
C LEU A 116 10.62 -30.61 27.57
N THR A 117 11.32 -31.58 28.13
CA THR A 117 12.75 -31.85 27.86
C THR A 117 12.99 -32.18 26.39
N ALA A 118 12.16 -33.05 25.78
CA ALA A 118 12.32 -33.42 24.38
C ALA A 118 12.03 -32.25 23.42
N ILE A 119 11.13 -31.33 23.74
CA ILE A 119 10.91 -30.11 22.99
C ILE A 119 12.12 -29.19 23.12
N CYS A 120 12.65 -29.01 24.34
CA CYS A 120 13.82 -28.18 24.58
C CYS A 120 15.08 -28.74 23.88
N ASP A 121 15.25 -30.02 23.87
CA ASP A 121 16.39 -30.70 23.19
C ASP A 121 16.27 -30.54 21.66
N ASN A 122 15.08 -30.68 21.11
CA ASN A 122 14.84 -30.44 19.69
C ASN A 122 15.15 -28.99 19.32
N LEU A 123 14.70 -28.01 20.12
CA LEU A 123 14.97 -26.59 19.89
C LEU A 123 16.45 -26.24 19.98
N LYS A 124 17.23 -26.98 20.77
CA LYS A 124 18.69 -26.81 20.89
C LYS A 124 19.49 -27.55 19.79
N SER A 125 18.83 -28.42 19.02
CA SER A 125 19.52 -29.16 17.95
C SER A 125 20.11 -28.22 16.90
N HIS A 126 21.29 -28.55 16.40
CA HIS A 126 22.01 -27.75 15.41
C HIS A 126 21.17 -27.53 14.13
N GLN A 127 20.46 -28.56 13.69
CA GLN A 127 19.58 -28.48 12.52
C GLN A 127 18.45 -27.46 12.68
N VAL A 128 17.79 -27.43 13.84
CA VAL A 128 16.72 -26.46 14.11
C VAL A 128 17.27 -25.02 14.21
N GLN A 129 18.46 -24.86 14.77
CA GLN A 129 19.11 -23.55 14.83
C GLN A 129 19.48 -23.02 13.43
N GLU A 130 20.07 -23.85 12.58
CA GLU A 130 20.36 -23.50 11.17
C GLU A 130 19.08 -23.11 10.41
N GLN A 131 18.02 -23.91 10.54
CA GLN A 131 16.73 -23.62 9.91
C GLN A 131 16.12 -22.31 10.43
N ALA A 132 16.20 -22.06 11.74
CA ALA A 132 15.71 -20.81 12.33
C ALA A 132 16.42 -19.58 11.76
N ILE A 133 17.74 -19.66 11.54
CA ILE A 133 18.51 -18.59 10.91
C ILE A 133 18.05 -18.36 9.46
N LEU A 134 17.89 -19.42 8.67
CA LEU A 134 17.42 -19.32 7.30
C LEU A 134 16.01 -18.70 7.21
N PHE A 135 15.11 -19.13 8.09
CA PHE A 135 13.77 -18.57 8.16
C PHE A 135 13.79 -17.10 8.59
N PHE A 136 14.64 -16.73 9.52
CA PHE A 136 14.80 -15.34 9.95
C PHE A 136 15.31 -14.46 8.80
N LEU A 137 16.32 -14.90 8.06
CA LEU A 137 16.82 -14.21 6.88
C LEU A 137 15.74 -14.09 5.79
N SER A 138 14.96 -15.15 5.58
CA SER A 138 13.84 -15.15 4.63
C SER A 138 12.74 -14.17 5.03
N ALA A 139 12.39 -14.06 6.32
CA ALA A 139 11.43 -13.09 6.83
C ALA A 139 11.90 -11.65 6.57
N TYR A 140 13.20 -11.39 6.74
CA TYR A 140 13.81 -10.10 6.41
C TYR A 140 13.73 -9.78 4.92
N LEU A 141 14.11 -10.74 4.08
CA LEU A 141 14.07 -10.57 2.63
C LEU A 141 12.64 -10.27 2.15
N ILE A 142 11.65 -11.05 2.60
CA ILE A 142 10.23 -10.83 2.27
C ILE A 142 9.78 -9.42 2.71
N THR A 143 10.15 -9.02 3.94
CA THR A 143 9.81 -7.69 4.46
C THR A 143 10.49 -6.58 3.67
N PHE A 144 11.75 -6.75 3.32
CA PHE A 144 12.52 -5.80 2.52
C PHE A 144 11.89 -5.61 1.13
N VAL A 145 11.66 -6.71 0.41
CA VAL A 145 11.00 -6.69 -0.91
C VAL A 145 9.64 -6.00 -0.83
N ARG A 146 8.85 -6.31 0.19
CA ARG A 146 7.55 -5.68 0.42
C ARG A 146 7.67 -4.18 0.68
N SER A 147 8.64 -3.77 1.49
CA SER A 147 8.86 -2.36 1.82
C SER A 147 9.29 -1.54 0.60
N VAL A 148 10.19 -2.09 -0.21
CA VAL A 148 10.61 -1.48 -1.47
C VAL A 148 9.44 -1.39 -2.44
N HIS A 149 8.69 -2.49 -2.61
CA HIS A 149 7.50 -2.51 -3.47
C HIS A 149 6.42 -1.50 -3.02
N LYS A 150 6.20 -1.34 -1.71
CA LYS A 150 5.25 -0.33 -1.18
C LYS A 150 5.75 1.10 -1.41
N LYS A 151 7.07 1.35 -1.30
CA LYS A 151 7.65 2.69 -1.40
C LYS A 151 7.79 3.17 -2.85
N PHE A 152 8.24 2.29 -3.72
CA PHE A 152 8.57 2.65 -5.11
C PHE A 152 7.53 2.19 -6.14
N GLY A 153 6.57 1.36 -5.73
CA GLY A 153 5.60 0.73 -6.62
C GLY A 153 6.18 -0.44 -7.43
N PRO A 154 5.29 -1.27 -8.04
CA PRO A 154 5.73 -2.51 -8.69
C PRO A 154 6.59 -2.28 -9.93
N ARG A 155 6.33 -1.21 -10.68
CA ARG A 155 7.04 -0.93 -11.94
C ARG A 155 8.49 -0.55 -11.69
N VAL A 156 8.74 0.37 -10.76
CA VAL A 156 10.09 0.83 -10.41
C VAL A 156 10.89 -0.32 -9.80
N PHE A 157 10.27 -1.11 -8.92
CA PHE A 157 10.92 -2.28 -8.33
C PHE A 157 11.47 -3.26 -9.39
N TRP A 158 10.65 -3.65 -10.36
CA TRP A 158 11.07 -4.58 -11.40
C TRP A 158 12.10 -3.99 -12.35
N ASN A 159 12.01 -2.69 -12.65
CA ASN A 159 12.97 -2.03 -13.53
C ASN A 159 14.36 -1.91 -12.89
N VAL A 160 14.41 -1.53 -11.61
CA VAL A 160 15.66 -1.50 -10.85
C VAL A 160 16.27 -2.90 -10.75
N LEU A 161 15.45 -3.92 -10.48
CA LEU A 161 15.91 -5.30 -10.36
C LEU A 161 16.46 -5.86 -11.68
N LEU A 162 15.83 -5.48 -12.80
CA LEU A 162 16.21 -5.96 -14.14
C LEU A 162 17.23 -5.04 -14.85
N GLY A 163 17.67 -3.95 -14.20
CA GLY A 163 18.60 -3.00 -14.79
C GLY A 163 18.06 -2.28 -16.03
N LYS A 164 16.72 -2.21 -16.16
CA LYS A 164 16.08 -1.53 -17.30
C LYS A 164 16.00 -0.03 -17.04
N SER A 165 16.79 0.76 -17.78
CA SER A 165 16.57 2.20 -17.90
C SER A 165 15.21 2.42 -18.57
N GLN A 166 14.40 3.34 -18.03
CA GLN A 166 13.13 3.67 -18.65
C GLN A 166 13.37 4.68 -19.78
N GLU A 167 13.24 4.21 -21.01
CA GLU A 167 13.07 5.14 -22.13
C GLU A 167 11.77 5.94 -21.94
N PRO A 168 11.75 7.23 -22.37
CA PRO A 168 10.53 8.02 -22.36
C PRO A 168 9.39 7.29 -23.07
N MET A 169 8.26 7.12 -22.42
CA MET A 169 7.10 6.42 -22.98
C MET A 169 5.86 7.29 -22.98
N GLU A 170 5.15 7.31 -24.11
CA GLU A 170 3.85 7.92 -24.16
C GLU A 170 2.83 7.05 -23.41
N GLU A 171 2.05 7.69 -22.54
CA GLU A 171 0.98 7.04 -21.77
C GLU A 171 -0.27 7.92 -21.76
N ASP A 172 -1.43 7.27 -21.87
CA ASP A 172 -2.72 7.94 -21.63
C ASP A 172 -3.00 7.97 -20.13
N ARG A 173 -3.03 9.17 -19.57
CA ARG A 173 -3.20 9.41 -18.13
C ARG A 173 -4.36 10.35 -17.85
N ILE A 174 -4.91 10.21 -16.67
CA ILE A 174 -5.87 11.14 -16.09
C ILE A 174 -5.20 11.79 -14.90
N PHE A 175 -5.30 13.12 -14.82
CA PHE A 175 -4.84 13.88 -13.67
C PHE A 175 -5.99 14.63 -13.01
N MET A 176 -5.94 14.68 -11.68
CA MET A 176 -6.76 15.57 -10.86
C MET A 176 -5.82 16.49 -10.08
N PHE A 177 -6.01 17.77 -10.22
CA PHE A 177 -5.38 18.74 -9.33
C PHE A 177 -6.39 19.12 -8.26
N ILE A 178 -6.03 18.93 -7.01
CA ILE A 178 -6.81 19.26 -5.83
C ILE A 178 -6.07 20.30 -5.01
N ASP A 179 -6.79 21.30 -4.50
CA ASP A 179 -6.19 22.43 -3.85
C ASP A 179 -7.06 22.92 -2.69
N LEU A 180 -6.44 23.31 -1.60
CA LEU A 180 -7.11 23.73 -0.38
C LEU A 180 -7.64 25.16 -0.54
N ARG A 181 -8.89 25.40 -0.15
CA ARG A 181 -9.46 26.75 -0.16
C ARG A 181 -8.95 27.54 1.05
N HIS A 182 -8.69 28.83 0.82
CA HIS A 182 -8.29 29.76 1.89
C HIS A 182 -7.01 29.32 2.64
N SER A 183 -6.13 28.64 1.96
CA SER A 183 -4.88 28.08 2.55
C SER A 183 -3.98 29.16 3.15
N THR A 184 -3.85 30.31 2.47
CA THR A 184 -3.03 31.42 2.94
C THR A 184 -3.57 31.99 4.26
N SER A 185 -4.86 32.32 4.33
CA SER A 185 -5.50 32.81 5.56
C SER A 185 -5.40 31.78 6.70
N MET A 186 -5.63 30.49 6.39
CA MET A 186 -5.47 29.42 7.38
C MET A 186 -4.03 29.31 7.90
N ALA A 187 -3.04 29.49 7.03
CA ALA A 187 -1.64 29.44 7.43
C ALA A 187 -1.26 30.64 8.32
N GLU A 188 -1.79 31.82 8.05
CA GLU A 188 -1.61 33.03 8.85
C GLU A 188 -2.28 32.90 10.23
N GLU A 189 -3.51 32.41 10.28
CA GLU A 189 -4.29 32.26 11.53
C GLU A 189 -3.74 31.15 12.43
N LEU A 190 -3.36 30.00 11.87
CA LEU A 190 -2.92 28.83 12.64
C LEU A 190 -1.42 28.85 12.97
N GLY A 191 -0.64 29.61 12.22
CA GLY A 191 0.82 29.55 12.25
C GLY A 191 1.38 28.28 11.60
N HIS A 192 2.62 28.34 11.17
CA HIS A 192 3.24 27.33 10.29
C HIS A 192 3.21 25.89 10.85
N THR A 193 3.43 25.71 12.14
CA THR A 193 3.50 24.38 12.74
C THR A 193 2.14 23.68 12.80
N VAL A 194 1.09 24.42 13.21
CA VAL A 194 -0.27 23.88 13.31
C VAL A 194 -0.83 23.65 11.93
N TYR A 195 -0.62 24.58 10.99
CA TYR A 195 -1.00 24.45 9.59
C TYR A 195 -0.34 23.22 8.92
N SER A 196 0.96 23.00 9.13
CA SER A 196 1.64 21.79 8.63
C SER A 196 1.05 20.50 9.22
N SER A 197 0.60 20.54 10.49
CA SER A 197 -0.07 19.39 11.10
C SER A 197 -1.47 19.15 10.52
N LEU A 198 -2.19 20.20 10.17
CA LEU A 198 -3.47 20.15 9.45
C LEU A 198 -3.27 19.54 8.07
N LEU A 199 -2.30 20.05 7.29
CA LEU A 199 -1.97 19.53 5.95
C LEU A 199 -1.61 18.04 6.01
N ARG A 200 -0.84 17.61 7.01
CA ARG A 200 -0.50 16.20 7.21
C ARG A 200 -1.75 15.32 7.40
N ASP A 201 -2.72 15.76 8.23
CA ASP A 201 -3.94 14.99 8.46
C ASP A 201 -4.87 15.04 7.21
N TYR A 202 -4.91 16.15 6.50
CA TYR A 202 -5.61 16.34 5.23
C TYR A 202 -5.06 15.42 4.14
N TYR A 203 -3.74 15.44 3.89
CA TYR A 203 -3.11 14.59 2.89
C TYR A 203 -3.17 13.11 3.24
N ARG A 204 -3.20 12.75 4.52
CA ARG A 204 -3.42 11.38 4.95
C ARG A 204 -4.79 10.86 4.51
N LEU A 205 -5.82 11.68 4.65
CA LEU A 205 -7.17 11.32 4.18
C LEU A 205 -7.18 11.21 2.66
N LEU A 206 -6.64 12.21 1.97
CA LEU A 206 -6.55 12.24 0.50
C LEU A 206 -5.83 11.02 -0.05
N SER A 207 -4.69 10.66 0.53
CA SER A 207 -3.91 9.47 0.13
C SER A 207 -4.71 8.18 0.28
N ASN A 208 -5.49 8.04 1.36
CA ASN A 208 -6.33 6.87 1.55
C ASN A 208 -7.44 6.78 0.48
N CYS A 209 -8.13 7.90 0.19
CA CYS A 209 -9.18 7.93 -0.83
C CYS A 209 -8.60 7.70 -2.23
N CYS A 210 -7.46 8.28 -2.54
CA CYS A 210 -6.76 8.10 -3.80
C CYS A 210 -6.38 6.62 -4.02
N GLU A 211 -5.79 5.99 -3.02
CA GLU A 211 -5.39 4.60 -3.07
C GLU A 211 -6.61 3.64 -3.15
N GLU A 212 -7.69 3.92 -2.43
CA GLU A 212 -8.95 3.15 -2.51
C GLU A 212 -9.57 3.22 -3.91
N ASN A 213 -9.34 4.31 -4.64
CA ASN A 213 -9.76 4.49 -6.03
C ASN A 213 -8.66 4.16 -7.05
N HIS A 214 -7.62 3.42 -6.63
CA HIS A 214 -6.52 2.98 -7.50
C HIS A 214 -5.76 4.11 -8.21
N GLY A 215 -5.74 5.29 -7.61
CA GLY A 215 -4.91 6.40 -8.01
C GLY A 215 -3.57 6.41 -7.28
N GLU A 216 -2.70 7.30 -7.70
CA GLU A 216 -1.43 7.61 -7.07
C GLU A 216 -1.31 9.13 -6.84
N ILE A 217 -0.74 9.55 -5.74
CA ILE A 217 -0.35 10.95 -5.57
C ILE A 217 0.94 11.13 -6.35
N TYR A 218 0.84 11.88 -7.43
CA TYR A 218 1.99 12.16 -8.29
C TYR A 218 2.91 13.21 -7.67
N GLN A 219 2.34 14.32 -7.24
CA GLN A 219 3.12 15.44 -6.70
C GLN A 219 2.30 16.22 -5.69
N ILE A 220 2.95 16.63 -4.61
CA ILE A 220 2.39 17.57 -3.63
C ILE A 220 3.10 18.91 -3.85
N ALA A 221 2.32 19.97 -4.09
CA ALA A 221 2.81 21.32 -4.34
C ALA A 221 2.16 22.28 -3.30
N GLY A 222 2.83 22.45 -2.18
CA GLY A 222 2.33 23.25 -1.08
C GLY A 222 1.05 22.68 -0.47
N ASP A 223 -0.07 23.39 -0.68
CA ASP A 223 -1.42 23.04 -0.25
C ASP A 223 -2.25 22.32 -1.32
N GLY A 224 -1.68 22.17 -2.53
CA GLY A 224 -2.27 21.42 -3.64
C GLY A 224 -1.57 20.09 -3.89
N ALA A 225 -2.26 19.19 -4.58
CA ALA A 225 -1.71 17.92 -5.01
C ALA A 225 -2.22 17.49 -6.39
N PHE A 226 -1.33 16.91 -7.18
CA PHE A 226 -1.67 16.19 -8.40
C PHE A 226 -1.86 14.71 -8.08
N LEU A 227 -3.04 14.19 -8.42
CA LEU A 227 -3.35 12.78 -8.39
C LEU A 227 -3.36 12.24 -9.82
N ALA A 228 -2.91 11.02 -10.02
CA ALA A 228 -2.81 10.40 -11.34
C ALA A 228 -3.45 9.02 -11.40
N TRP A 229 -4.05 8.70 -12.56
CA TRP A 229 -4.60 7.38 -12.89
C TRP A 229 -4.19 6.97 -14.29
N LYS A 230 -4.04 5.66 -14.51
CA LYS A 230 -3.96 5.12 -15.87
C LYS A 230 -5.36 5.15 -16.51
N MET A 231 -5.49 5.66 -17.72
CA MET A 231 -6.74 5.69 -18.47
C MET A 231 -7.41 4.31 -18.53
N SER A 232 -6.64 3.27 -18.83
CA SER A 232 -7.14 1.89 -18.90
C SER A 232 -7.81 1.40 -17.61
N SER A 233 -7.41 1.94 -16.45
CA SER A 233 -7.98 1.56 -15.16
C SER A 233 -9.33 2.23 -14.88
N CYS A 234 -9.65 3.30 -15.60
CA CYS A 234 -10.83 4.15 -15.37
C CYS A 234 -11.97 3.91 -16.36
N ARG A 235 -11.72 3.25 -17.49
CA ARG A 235 -12.73 2.99 -18.54
C ARG A 235 -13.99 2.29 -18.04
N LYS A 236 -13.92 1.47 -17.00
CA LYS A 236 -15.08 0.76 -16.41
C LYS A 236 -15.74 1.51 -15.27
N LYS A 237 -15.07 2.48 -14.69
CA LYS A 237 -15.51 3.24 -13.52
C LYS A 237 -14.78 4.58 -13.48
N ALA A 238 -15.50 5.66 -13.35
CA ALA A 238 -14.94 7.02 -13.22
C ALA A 238 -14.25 7.20 -11.87
N ARG A 239 -13.11 6.53 -11.66
CA ARG A 239 -12.38 6.49 -10.39
C ARG A 239 -11.96 7.85 -9.83
N PRO A 240 -11.53 8.83 -10.67
CA PRO A 240 -11.25 10.17 -10.19
C PRO A 240 -12.46 10.84 -9.55
N VAL A 241 -13.67 10.67 -10.15
CA VAL A 241 -14.92 11.19 -9.58
C VAL A 241 -15.22 10.51 -8.25
N SER A 242 -15.15 9.18 -8.20
CA SER A 242 -15.33 8.44 -6.93
C SER A 242 -14.32 8.87 -5.86
N CYS A 243 -13.08 9.15 -6.25
CA CYS A 243 -12.04 9.64 -5.32
C CYS A 243 -12.41 11.00 -4.73
N PHE A 244 -12.91 11.91 -5.57
CA PHE A 244 -13.38 13.23 -5.13
C PHE A 244 -14.55 13.09 -4.15
N GLU A 245 -15.54 12.25 -4.46
CA GLU A 245 -16.71 11.98 -3.60
C GLU A 245 -16.31 11.38 -2.25
N ASP A 246 -15.50 10.30 -2.27
CA ASP A 246 -15.00 9.63 -1.06
C ASP A 246 -14.20 10.62 -0.18
N PHE A 247 -13.41 11.50 -0.79
CA PHE A 247 -12.63 12.50 -0.07
C PHE A 247 -13.50 13.61 0.53
N SER A 248 -14.49 14.10 -0.23
CA SER A 248 -15.47 15.09 0.24
C SER A 248 -16.28 14.56 1.43
N GLU A 249 -16.77 13.30 1.32
CA GLU A 249 -17.48 12.65 2.42
C GLU A 249 -16.56 12.40 3.62
N GLY A 250 -15.35 11.94 3.39
CA GLY A 250 -14.35 11.74 4.44
C GLY A 250 -14.02 13.01 5.21
N LEU A 251 -13.89 14.15 4.52
CA LEU A 251 -13.69 15.45 5.18
C LEU A 251 -14.89 15.87 6.01
N LYS A 252 -16.12 15.67 5.51
CA LYS A 252 -17.35 15.95 6.27
C LYS A 252 -17.41 15.12 7.55
N LEU A 253 -17.12 13.81 7.46
CA LEU A 253 -17.10 12.91 8.62
C LEU A 253 -15.99 13.25 9.62
N MET A 254 -14.84 13.73 9.14
CA MET A 254 -13.73 14.18 10.00
C MET A 254 -13.85 15.63 10.45
N GLY A 255 -14.84 16.40 9.95
CA GLY A 255 -15.05 17.81 10.25
C GLY A 255 -15.02 18.12 11.75
N PRO A 256 -15.78 17.40 12.61
CA PRO A 256 -15.74 17.64 14.06
C PRO A 256 -14.35 17.45 14.68
N LYS A 257 -13.54 16.52 14.15
CA LYS A 257 -12.17 16.28 14.59
C LYS A 257 -11.24 17.41 14.16
N PHE A 258 -11.36 17.91 12.92
CA PHE A 258 -10.62 19.06 12.43
C PHE A 258 -10.98 20.32 13.21
N GLN A 259 -12.28 20.57 13.44
CA GLN A 259 -12.74 21.70 14.23
C GLN A 259 -12.20 21.68 15.66
N LYS A 260 -12.24 20.50 16.32
CA LYS A 260 -11.72 20.35 17.68
C LYS A 260 -10.21 20.55 17.77
N LYS A 261 -9.46 20.07 16.76
CA LYS A 261 -7.99 20.05 16.80
C LYS A 261 -7.35 21.32 16.27
N TYR A 262 -7.98 21.93 15.26
CA TYR A 262 -7.39 23.05 14.51
C TYR A 262 -8.25 24.31 14.52
N GLY A 263 -9.50 24.25 15.01
CA GLY A 263 -10.44 25.39 14.98
C GLY A 263 -11.06 25.64 13.60
N VAL A 264 -10.70 24.90 12.57
CA VAL A 264 -11.17 25.07 11.18
C VAL A 264 -11.50 23.72 10.56
N ILE A 265 -12.43 23.72 9.61
CA ILE A 265 -12.76 22.58 8.75
C ILE A 265 -12.21 22.88 7.35
N PRO A 266 -11.22 22.12 6.84
CA PRO A 266 -10.66 22.36 5.53
C PRO A 266 -11.69 22.11 4.43
N SER A 267 -11.74 22.99 3.44
CA SER A 267 -12.50 22.85 2.20
C SER A 267 -11.55 22.89 1.01
N PHE A 268 -11.96 22.29 -0.12
CA PHE A 268 -11.09 22.14 -1.27
C PHE A 268 -11.86 22.34 -2.59
N LYS A 269 -11.11 22.42 -3.67
CA LYS A 269 -11.59 22.43 -5.05
C LYS A 269 -10.70 21.54 -5.89
N ALA A 270 -11.28 20.92 -6.92
CA ALA A 270 -10.54 20.02 -7.78
C ALA A 270 -10.93 20.16 -9.25
N GLY A 271 -9.93 19.96 -10.12
CA GLY A 271 -10.11 19.90 -11.58
C GLY A 271 -9.56 18.59 -12.13
N VAL A 272 -10.24 18.01 -13.13
CA VAL A 272 -9.83 16.75 -13.76
C VAL A 272 -9.69 16.93 -15.26
N HIS A 273 -8.61 16.41 -15.80
CA HIS A 273 -8.36 16.33 -17.24
C HIS A 273 -7.63 15.02 -17.59
N CYS A 274 -7.71 14.61 -18.83
CA CYS A 274 -7.01 13.45 -19.33
C CYS A 274 -6.35 13.74 -20.68
N GLY A 275 -5.30 12.99 -20.97
CA GLY A 275 -4.62 13.09 -22.24
C GLY A 275 -3.33 12.29 -22.27
N LYS A 276 -2.58 12.44 -23.36
CA LYS A 276 -1.28 11.81 -23.55
C LYS A 276 -0.20 12.60 -22.84
N VAL A 277 0.63 11.89 -22.13
CA VAL A 277 1.83 12.43 -21.47
C VAL A 277 3.03 11.55 -21.77
N VAL A 278 4.21 12.14 -21.76
CA VAL A 278 5.46 11.39 -21.81
C VAL A 278 5.92 11.14 -20.38
N ALA A 279 5.93 9.89 -19.98
CA ALA A 279 6.45 9.46 -18.69
C ALA A 279 7.97 9.22 -18.81
N THR A 280 8.76 9.93 -18.03
CA THR A 280 10.23 9.83 -17.99
C THR A 280 10.69 9.70 -16.56
N GLU A 281 11.65 8.83 -16.31
CA GLU A 281 12.31 8.74 -15.00
C GLU A 281 13.44 9.78 -14.95
N VAL A 282 13.40 10.68 -13.97
CA VAL A 282 14.36 11.77 -13.81
C VAL A 282 15.11 11.61 -12.49
N GLY A 283 16.44 11.68 -12.54
CA GLY A 283 17.34 11.63 -11.37
C GLY A 283 18.14 10.34 -11.26
N ASN A 284 19.41 10.46 -10.86
CA ASN A 284 20.32 9.33 -10.64
C ASN A 284 20.21 8.76 -9.21
N PHE A 285 19.92 9.61 -8.22
CA PHE A 285 19.70 9.24 -6.84
C PHE A 285 18.31 9.73 -6.40
N GLY A 286 17.38 8.79 -6.16
CA GLY A 286 16.00 9.11 -5.86
C GLY A 286 15.22 9.47 -7.12
N SER A 287 15.23 8.57 -8.12
CA SER A 287 14.53 8.79 -9.38
C SER A 287 13.03 8.99 -9.15
N GLU A 288 12.48 10.07 -9.67
CA GLU A 288 11.06 10.39 -9.67
C GLU A 288 10.50 10.25 -11.10
N MET A 289 9.27 9.78 -11.19
CA MET A 289 8.57 9.75 -12.46
C MET A 289 8.08 11.15 -12.81
N ALA A 290 8.63 11.73 -13.86
CA ALA A 290 8.16 13.00 -14.40
C ALA A 290 7.19 12.77 -15.57
N TYR A 291 6.08 13.49 -15.57
CA TYR A 291 5.14 13.52 -16.69
C TYR A 291 5.27 14.83 -17.43
N HIS A 292 5.60 14.74 -18.71
CA HIS A 292 5.74 15.89 -19.61
C HIS A 292 4.54 15.96 -20.55
N GLY A 293 4.02 17.17 -20.78
CA GLY A 293 2.88 17.44 -21.65
C GLY A 293 1.98 18.54 -21.10
N ASP A 294 1.02 18.99 -21.87
CA ASP A 294 0.11 20.09 -21.47
C ASP A 294 -1.01 19.64 -20.54
N VAL A 295 -1.16 18.34 -20.32
CA VAL A 295 -2.25 17.76 -19.51
C VAL A 295 -2.25 18.28 -18.08
N LEU A 296 -1.08 18.41 -17.45
CA LEU A 296 -0.94 18.92 -16.08
C LEU A 296 -1.33 20.41 -15.99
N ASN A 297 -0.87 21.22 -16.96
CA ASN A 297 -1.20 22.62 -17.03
C ASN A 297 -2.70 22.85 -17.23
N THR A 298 -3.29 22.07 -18.16
CA THR A 298 -4.73 22.11 -18.43
C THR A 298 -5.53 21.70 -17.19
N THR A 299 -5.09 20.65 -16.47
CA THR A 299 -5.72 20.21 -15.21
C THR A 299 -5.71 21.34 -14.17
N SER A 300 -4.58 22.03 -13.99
CA SER A 300 -4.45 23.18 -13.09
C SER A 300 -5.37 24.35 -13.49
N ARG A 301 -5.45 24.66 -14.79
CA ARG A 301 -6.33 25.72 -15.31
C ARG A 301 -7.79 25.39 -15.03
N ILE A 302 -8.23 24.15 -15.26
CA ILE A 302 -9.60 23.69 -14.95
C ILE A 302 -9.90 23.85 -13.47
N GLN A 303 -8.98 23.45 -12.58
CA GLN A 303 -9.15 23.65 -11.13
C GLN A 303 -9.24 25.14 -10.77
N GLY A 304 -8.43 26.01 -11.40
CA GLY A 304 -8.48 27.45 -11.19
C GLY A 304 -9.83 28.08 -11.57
N LEU A 305 -10.58 27.50 -12.50
CA LEU A 305 -11.91 27.95 -12.89
C LEU A 305 -12.98 27.61 -11.84
N CYS A 306 -12.73 26.70 -10.92
CA CYS A 306 -13.68 26.36 -9.85
C CYS A 306 -14.13 27.59 -9.08
N THR A 307 -13.20 28.50 -8.75
CA THR A 307 -13.51 29.76 -8.05
C THR A 307 -14.37 30.69 -8.90
N LYS A 308 -14.03 30.86 -10.18
CA LYS A 308 -14.75 31.72 -11.10
C LYS A 308 -16.19 31.27 -11.38
N LEU A 309 -16.41 29.94 -11.35
CA LEU A 309 -17.69 29.32 -11.64
C LEU A 309 -18.48 28.96 -10.37
N GLY A 310 -17.95 29.23 -9.17
CA GLY A 310 -18.58 28.86 -7.90
C GLY A 310 -18.76 27.36 -7.71
N GLN A 311 -17.87 26.55 -8.29
CA GLN A 311 -17.94 25.09 -8.21
C GLN A 311 -16.80 24.53 -7.35
N GLU A 312 -16.99 23.32 -6.83
CA GLU A 312 -15.96 22.60 -6.08
C GLU A 312 -15.20 21.61 -6.95
N PHE A 313 -15.84 21.15 -8.03
CA PHE A 313 -15.31 20.12 -8.90
C PHE A 313 -15.64 20.41 -10.35
N LEU A 314 -14.63 20.39 -11.21
CA LEU A 314 -14.77 20.55 -12.64
C LEU A 314 -14.03 19.44 -13.38
N ILE A 315 -14.57 19.04 -14.50
CA ILE A 315 -13.96 18.06 -15.40
C ILE A 315 -13.88 18.64 -16.82
N SER A 316 -12.86 18.23 -17.57
CA SER A 316 -12.77 18.57 -18.99
C SER A 316 -13.78 17.75 -19.83
N GLU A 317 -14.09 18.27 -21.00
CA GLU A 317 -14.91 17.54 -21.98
C GLU A 317 -14.23 16.25 -22.45
N ASP A 318 -12.91 16.28 -22.67
CA ASP A 318 -12.12 15.08 -23.05
C ASP A 318 -12.25 13.97 -21.99
N PHE A 319 -12.15 14.33 -20.71
CA PHE A 319 -12.35 13.36 -19.64
C PHE A 319 -13.79 12.84 -19.61
N TYR A 320 -14.77 13.71 -19.85
CA TYR A 320 -16.18 13.33 -19.88
C TYR A 320 -16.49 12.31 -20.99
N GLN A 321 -15.93 12.51 -22.20
CA GLN A 321 -16.13 11.63 -23.34
C GLN A 321 -15.47 10.25 -23.16
N GLU A 322 -14.34 10.18 -22.46
CA GLU A 322 -13.61 8.94 -22.22
C GLU A 322 -14.21 8.09 -21.08
N MET A 323 -15.10 8.65 -20.27
CA MET A 323 -15.63 7.97 -19.09
C MET A 323 -16.97 7.27 -19.38
N PRO A 324 -17.19 6.09 -18.74
CA PRO A 324 -18.47 5.41 -18.84
C PRO A 324 -19.58 6.23 -18.16
N LEU A 325 -20.63 6.53 -18.89
CA LEU A 325 -21.85 7.17 -18.38
C LEU A 325 -22.77 6.13 -17.70
N PRO A 326 -23.60 6.55 -16.71
CA PRO A 326 -23.87 7.93 -16.31
C PRO A 326 -22.91 8.45 -15.22
N ILE A 327 -22.61 9.75 -15.30
CA ILE A 327 -22.01 10.47 -14.17
C ILE A 327 -22.99 10.42 -13.01
N PRO A 328 -22.52 10.22 -11.76
CA PRO A 328 -23.39 10.16 -10.59
C PRO A 328 -24.37 11.32 -10.53
N HIS A 329 -25.60 11.04 -10.06
CA HIS A 329 -26.64 12.05 -9.91
C HIS A 329 -26.12 13.23 -9.05
N GLY A 330 -26.26 14.44 -9.58
CA GLY A 330 -25.84 15.67 -8.91
C GLY A 330 -24.83 16.53 -9.68
N TYR A 331 -24.23 16.00 -10.73
CA TYR A 331 -23.35 16.78 -11.61
C TYR A 331 -24.14 17.41 -12.75
N ILE A 332 -24.02 18.73 -12.90
CA ILE A 332 -24.65 19.48 -14.00
C ILE A 332 -23.58 19.71 -15.06
N ALA A 333 -23.79 19.21 -16.27
CA ALA A 333 -22.95 19.56 -17.40
C ALA A 333 -23.18 21.04 -17.76
N LYS A 334 -22.29 21.92 -17.30
CA LYS A 334 -22.21 23.30 -17.78
C LYS A 334 -21.10 23.36 -18.82
N ARG A 335 -21.48 23.33 -20.10
CA ARG A 335 -20.55 23.61 -21.20
C ARG A 335 -20.23 25.10 -21.18
N LYS A 336 -18.96 25.44 -20.99
CA LYS A 336 -18.47 26.79 -21.14
C LYS A 336 -17.19 26.70 -21.95
N ASP A 337 -17.27 27.23 -23.18
CA ASP A 337 -16.09 27.35 -24.02
C ASP A 337 -15.16 28.37 -23.36
N ILE A 338 -13.97 27.92 -23.03
CA ILE A 338 -12.91 28.78 -22.50
C ILE A 338 -12.03 29.12 -23.70
N SER A 339 -12.39 30.23 -24.38
CA SER A 339 -11.45 30.87 -25.31
C SER A 339 -10.24 31.35 -24.54
N ASN A 340 -9.06 31.06 -25.06
CA ASN A 340 -7.74 31.45 -24.56
C ASN A 340 -7.64 32.93 -24.22
#